data_7b50b5b79ac770fd4b2d21a8c7ea662f
#
_entry.id   7b50b5b79ac770fd4b2d21a8c7ea662f
#
_cell.length_a   1.000
_cell.length_b   1.000
_cell.length_c   1.000
_cell.angle_alpha   90.00
_cell.angle_beta   90.00
_cell.angle_gamma   90.00
#
_symmetry.space_group_name_H-M   'P 1'
#
loop_
_entity.id
_entity.type
_entity.pdbx_description
1 polymer ?
#
loop_
_entity_poly.entity_id
_entity_poly.type
_entity_poly.pdbx_seq_one_letter_code
_entity_poly.pdbx_strand_id
1 'polypeptide(L)'
;QKAVQFTEYFRCYVVGQDAVHIMPYDPRAPFHERYVKHPPTYPAALIDRVRRDALTLCRALGYDLNTVEFAVEDGVPYAIDFMNPAPDADPHSVGAENFSWIVDAVAAFAVKKAQEPPAPPAYRWSAMLGGGK
;
A
#
# COMPACT_ATOMS: atom_id res chain seq x y z
N GLN A 1 -2.61 -5.68 19.87
CA GLN A 1 -1.97 -4.49 19.30
C GLN A 1 -2.44 -3.25 20.05
N LYS A 2 -1.51 -2.32 20.40
CA LYS A 2 -1.86 -1.04 21.01
C LYS A 2 -2.60 -0.18 19.98
N ALA A 3 -3.69 0.50 20.42
CA ALA A 3 -4.34 1.48 19.57
C ALA A 3 -3.42 2.69 19.33
N VAL A 4 -3.27 3.10 18.07
CA VAL A 4 -2.50 4.28 17.66
C VAL A 4 -3.43 5.48 17.67
N GLN A 5 -3.04 6.56 18.36
CA GLN A 5 -3.75 7.84 18.36
C GLN A 5 -3.24 8.67 17.18
N PHE A 6 -3.82 8.48 15.99
CA PHE A 6 -3.28 9.07 14.77
C PHE A 6 -3.83 10.46 14.48
N THR A 7 -2.96 11.30 13.91
CA THR A 7 -3.27 12.60 13.32
C THR A 7 -3.48 12.50 11.81
N GLU A 8 -2.68 11.65 11.14
CA GLU A 8 -2.82 11.33 9.72
C GLU A 8 -2.98 9.83 9.54
N TYR A 9 -3.64 9.44 8.45
CA TYR A 9 -3.81 8.05 8.09
C TYR A 9 -3.72 7.90 6.57
N PHE A 10 -2.98 6.90 6.10
CA PHE A 10 -2.77 6.65 4.69
C PHE A 10 -3.11 5.21 4.34
N ARG A 11 -3.75 5.03 3.19
CA ARG A 11 -3.87 3.74 2.53
C ARG A 11 -3.01 3.75 1.28
N CYS A 12 -2.03 2.87 1.20
CA CYS A 12 -1.04 2.83 0.13
C CYS A 12 -1.32 1.64 -0.78
N TYR A 13 -1.64 1.89 -2.04
CA TYR A 13 -1.71 0.87 -3.06
C TYR A 13 -0.29 0.59 -3.59
N VAL A 14 0.16 -0.66 -3.53
CA VAL A 14 1.48 -1.09 -3.99
C VAL A 14 1.32 -2.10 -5.12
N VAL A 15 1.98 -1.83 -6.27
CA VAL A 15 1.93 -2.68 -7.46
C VAL A 15 3.35 -3.02 -7.90
N GLY A 16 3.62 -4.30 -8.12
CA GLY A 16 4.91 -4.80 -8.63
C GLY A 16 6.09 -4.59 -7.71
N GLN A 17 5.87 -4.24 -6.43
CA GLN A 17 6.92 -3.96 -5.43
C GLN A 17 7.81 -2.73 -5.77
N ASP A 18 7.36 -1.87 -6.68
CA ASP A 18 8.07 -0.65 -7.11
C ASP A 18 7.15 0.57 -7.23
N ALA A 19 5.90 0.42 -7.64
CA ALA A 19 4.94 1.50 -7.73
C ALA A 19 4.12 1.62 -6.45
N VAL A 20 4.00 2.85 -5.92
CA VAL A 20 3.20 3.15 -4.72
C VAL A 20 2.33 4.36 -4.95
N HIS A 21 1.02 4.19 -4.76
CA HIS A 21 0.05 5.29 -4.70
C HIS A 21 -0.40 5.49 -3.26
N ILE A 22 -0.15 6.69 -2.71
CA ILE A 22 -0.48 7.03 -1.33
C ILE A 22 -1.78 7.81 -1.33
N MET A 23 -2.80 7.24 -0.71
CA MET A 23 -4.13 7.83 -0.59
C MET A 23 -4.38 8.26 0.86
N PRO A 24 -4.60 9.55 1.14
CA PRO A 24 -5.10 9.98 2.45
C PRO A 24 -6.44 9.33 2.75
N TYR A 25 -6.59 8.79 3.96
CA TYR A 25 -7.69 7.93 4.33
C TYR A 25 -8.12 8.20 5.78
N ASP A 26 -9.42 8.22 6.07
CA ASP A 26 -9.93 8.27 7.43
C ASP A 26 -10.80 7.04 7.72
N PRO A 27 -10.29 6.04 8.44
CA PRO A 27 -11.04 4.82 8.78
C PRO A 27 -12.25 5.09 9.69
N ARG A 28 -12.33 6.27 10.33
CA ARG A 28 -13.43 6.68 11.20
C ARG A 28 -14.62 7.23 10.43
N ALA A 29 -14.39 7.66 9.17
CA ALA A 29 -15.43 8.19 8.31
C ALA A 29 -16.37 7.08 7.79
N PRO A 30 -17.61 7.39 7.38
CA PRO A 30 -18.47 6.48 6.64
C PRO A 30 -17.75 5.90 5.42
N PHE A 31 -18.05 4.67 5.04
CA PHE A 31 -17.32 3.92 4.00
C PHE A 31 -17.05 4.71 2.72
N HIS A 32 -18.07 5.45 2.21
CA HIS A 32 -17.98 6.24 0.98
C HIS A 32 -17.26 7.59 1.12
N GLU A 33 -16.82 7.96 2.32
CA GLU A 33 -16.12 9.20 2.62
C GLU A 33 -14.69 8.98 3.16
N ARG A 34 -14.25 7.73 3.25
CA ARG A 34 -12.95 7.38 3.83
C ARG A 34 -11.77 7.90 3.04
N TYR A 35 -11.87 7.99 1.72
CA TYR A 35 -10.83 8.58 0.87
C TYR A 35 -10.97 10.10 0.84
N VAL A 36 -9.96 10.78 1.36
CA VAL A 36 -10.00 12.25 1.54
C VAL A 36 -9.84 12.95 0.20
N LYS A 37 -10.89 13.63 -0.28
CA LYS A 37 -10.92 14.28 -1.60
C LYS A 37 -10.03 15.53 -1.69
N HIS A 38 -9.87 16.25 -0.58
CA HIS A 38 -9.10 17.49 -0.50
C HIS A 38 -8.11 17.39 0.67
N PRO A 39 -7.04 16.60 0.52
CA PRO A 39 -6.09 16.40 1.60
C PRO A 39 -5.25 17.67 1.82
N PRO A 40 -4.79 17.90 3.06
CA PRO A 40 -3.81 18.94 3.32
C PRO A 40 -2.46 18.57 2.67
N THR A 41 -1.56 19.55 2.63
CA THR A 41 -0.17 19.27 2.24
C THR A 41 0.54 18.57 3.39
N TYR A 42 1.13 17.43 3.13
CA TYR A 42 1.93 16.67 4.09
C TYR A 42 3.43 16.94 3.94
N PRO A 43 4.21 16.83 5.02
CA PRO A 43 5.67 16.93 4.93
C PRO A 43 6.26 15.91 3.97
N ALA A 44 7.13 16.33 3.05
CA ALA A 44 7.73 15.44 2.06
C ALA A 44 8.45 14.25 2.73
N ALA A 45 9.17 14.49 3.83
CA ALA A 45 9.86 13.44 4.58
C ALA A 45 8.91 12.35 5.11
N LEU A 46 7.68 12.70 5.51
CA LEU A 46 6.67 11.74 5.95
C LEU A 46 6.20 10.89 4.77
N ILE A 47 5.86 11.52 3.64
CA ILE A 47 5.41 10.83 2.43
C ILE A 47 6.50 9.87 1.89
N ASP A 48 7.75 10.31 1.87
CA ASP A 48 8.89 9.48 1.45
C ASP A 48 9.10 8.29 2.40
N ARG A 49 8.90 8.49 3.69
CA ARG A 49 8.97 7.41 4.67
C ARG A 49 7.84 6.39 4.47
N VAL A 50 6.58 6.84 4.36
CA VAL A 50 5.42 5.99 4.10
C VAL A 50 5.63 5.17 2.83
N ARG A 51 6.10 5.79 1.74
CA ARG A 51 6.41 5.11 0.48
C ARG A 51 7.45 4.02 0.65
N ARG A 52 8.58 4.34 1.28
CA ARG A 52 9.67 3.39 1.52
C ARG A 52 9.22 2.22 2.40
N ASP A 53 8.48 2.50 3.47
CA ASP A 53 8.02 1.49 4.41
C ASP A 53 6.97 0.56 3.77
N ALA A 54 6.05 1.09 2.93
CA ALA A 54 5.12 0.29 2.13
C ALA A 54 5.84 -0.66 1.17
N LEU A 55 6.85 -0.18 0.44
CA LEU A 55 7.67 -1.01 -0.45
C LEU A 55 8.44 -2.08 0.32
N THR A 56 9.00 -1.73 1.46
CA THR A 56 9.74 -2.66 2.33
C THR A 56 8.86 -3.81 2.77
N LEU A 57 7.64 -3.52 3.24
CA LEU A 57 6.67 -4.54 3.65
C LEU A 57 6.26 -5.45 2.48
N CYS A 58 5.90 -4.88 1.32
CA CYS A 58 5.46 -5.68 0.18
C CYS A 58 6.58 -6.56 -0.37
N ARG A 59 7.82 -6.06 -0.40
CA ARG A 59 9.00 -6.86 -0.79
C ARG A 59 9.30 -7.98 0.19
N ALA A 60 9.22 -7.70 1.48
CA ALA A 60 9.46 -8.69 2.53
C ALA A 60 8.40 -9.81 2.51
N LEU A 61 7.14 -9.46 2.30
CA LEU A 61 6.02 -10.40 2.26
C LEU A 61 5.85 -11.09 0.89
N GLY A 62 6.48 -10.56 -0.16
CA GLY A 62 6.39 -11.10 -1.52
C GLY A 62 5.11 -10.77 -2.25
N TYR A 63 4.41 -9.69 -1.87
CA TYR A 63 3.19 -9.27 -2.55
C TYR A 63 3.51 -8.44 -3.79
N ASP A 64 2.98 -8.87 -4.93
CA ASP A 64 3.00 -8.12 -6.18
C ASP A 64 1.85 -7.11 -6.29
N LEU A 65 0.75 -7.35 -5.57
CA LEU A 65 -0.37 -6.44 -5.41
C LEU A 65 -0.79 -6.44 -3.95
N ASN A 66 -0.87 -5.26 -3.32
CA ASN A 66 -1.23 -5.15 -1.92
C ASN A 66 -1.67 -3.73 -1.56
N THR A 67 -2.47 -3.59 -0.50
CA THR A 67 -2.57 -2.32 0.21
C THR A 67 -1.95 -2.40 1.58
N VAL A 68 -1.30 -1.30 1.97
CA VAL A 68 -0.72 -1.09 3.30
C VAL A 68 -1.36 0.13 3.91
N GLU A 69 -1.89 0.00 5.12
CA GLU A 69 -2.47 1.10 5.88
C GLU A 69 -1.50 1.57 6.97
N PHE A 70 -1.27 2.88 7.02
CA PHE A 70 -0.44 3.52 8.03
C PHE A 70 -1.24 4.53 8.85
N ALA A 71 -1.19 4.36 10.17
CA ALA A 71 -1.60 5.38 11.12
C ALA A 71 -0.36 6.16 11.58
N VAL A 72 -0.43 7.50 11.59
CA VAL A 72 0.70 8.36 11.98
C VAL A 72 0.45 8.97 13.34
N GLU A 73 1.32 8.69 14.30
CA GLU A 73 1.33 9.28 15.64
C GLU A 73 2.69 9.97 15.85
N ASP A 74 2.69 11.24 16.19
CA ASP A 74 3.91 12.05 16.40
C ASP A 74 4.89 12.02 15.22
N GLY A 75 4.36 12.07 14.00
CA GLY A 75 5.15 12.01 12.75
C GLY A 75 5.75 10.63 12.43
N VAL A 76 5.41 9.60 13.19
CA VAL A 76 5.88 8.23 12.98
C VAL A 76 4.76 7.38 12.36
N PRO A 77 4.92 6.83 11.14
CA PRO A 77 3.96 5.92 10.54
C PRO A 77 4.07 4.52 11.16
N TYR A 78 2.94 3.98 11.59
CA TYR A 78 2.78 2.62 12.09
C TYR A 78 1.92 1.83 11.10
N ALA A 79 2.42 0.72 10.60
CA ALA A 79 1.64 -0.17 9.74
C ALA A 79 0.55 -0.87 10.57
N ILE A 80 -0.71 -0.64 10.19
CA ILE A 80 -1.89 -1.15 10.90
C ILE A 80 -2.45 -2.39 10.19
N ASP A 81 -2.71 -2.27 8.89
CA ASP A 81 -3.13 -3.36 8.01
C ASP A 81 -2.21 -3.38 6.79
N PHE A 82 -1.54 -4.51 6.54
CA PHE A 82 -0.52 -4.61 5.50
C PHE A 82 -0.53 -5.95 4.75
N MET A 83 -1.59 -6.74 4.89
CA MET A 83 -1.74 -8.04 4.21
C MET A 83 -3.08 -8.12 3.48
N ASN A 84 -3.29 -7.24 2.51
CA ASN A 84 -4.50 -7.18 1.69
C ASN A 84 -4.17 -7.32 0.20
N PRO A 85 -3.95 -8.56 -0.31
CA PRO A 85 -3.57 -8.80 -1.70
C PRO A 85 -4.72 -8.68 -2.72
N ALA A 86 -5.94 -8.48 -2.26
CA ALA A 86 -7.12 -8.24 -3.09
C ALA A 86 -7.85 -6.96 -2.63
N PRO A 87 -7.16 -5.81 -2.66
CA PRO A 87 -7.70 -4.57 -2.14
C PRO A 87 -8.85 -4.04 -2.99
N ASP A 88 -9.81 -3.42 -2.32
CA ASP A 88 -10.89 -2.70 -2.98
C ASP A 88 -10.34 -1.56 -3.86
N ALA A 89 -10.85 -1.50 -5.09
CA ALA A 89 -10.59 -0.46 -6.07
C ALA A 89 -11.87 -0.02 -6.79
N ASP A 90 -13.04 -0.16 -6.15
CA ASP A 90 -14.29 0.34 -6.70
C ASP A 90 -14.21 1.86 -6.93
N PRO A 91 -14.51 2.37 -8.14
CA PRO A 91 -14.41 3.81 -8.44
C PRO A 91 -15.32 4.68 -7.57
N HIS A 92 -16.43 4.13 -7.06
CA HIS A 92 -17.33 4.86 -6.13
C HIS A 92 -16.72 4.94 -4.72
N SER A 93 -15.84 4.02 -4.37
CA SER A 93 -15.12 3.99 -3.09
C SER A 93 -13.85 4.84 -3.15
N VAL A 94 -12.92 4.50 -4.05
CA VAL A 94 -11.60 5.14 -4.11
C VAL A 94 -11.61 6.49 -4.84
N GLY A 95 -12.63 6.76 -5.65
CA GLY A 95 -12.74 7.94 -6.51
C GLY A 95 -12.04 7.77 -7.86
N ALA A 96 -12.45 8.56 -8.84
CA ALA A 96 -12.06 8.38 -10.25
C ALA A 96 -10.54 8.50 -10.48
N GLU A 97 -9.89 9.45 -9.81
CA GLU A 97 -8.45 9.70 -9.97
C GLU A 97 -7.60 8.53 -9.43
N ASN A 98 -7.91 8.09 -8.20
CA ASN A 98 -7.24 6.92 -7.60
C ASN A 98 -7.51 5.65 -8.42
N PHE A 99 -8.76 5.46 -8.88
CA PHE A 99 -9.12 4.34 -9.74
C PHE A 99 -8.32 4.32 -11.04
N SER A 100 -8.20 5.46 -11.73
CA SER A 100 -7.41 5.55 -12.97
C SER A 100 -5.96 5.12 -12.74
N TRP A 101 -5.32 5.64 -11.69
CA TRP A 101 -3.95 5.25 -11.34
C TRP A 101 -3.82 3.74 -11.09
N ILE A 102 -4.76 3.16 -10.33
CA ILE A 102 -4.75 1.72 -10.00
C ILE A 102 -4.86 0.88 -11.27
N VAL A 103 -5.81 1.22 -12.16
CA VAL A 103 -6.02 0.49 -13.42
C VAL A 103 -4.77 0.54 -14.29
N ASP A 104 -4.19 1.71 -14.47
CA ASP A 104 -3.00 1.90 -15.30
C ASP A 104 -1.79 1.12 -14.73
N ALA A 105 -1.56 1.22 -13.43
CA ALA A 105 -0.45 0.53 -12.77
C ALA A 105 -0.60 -1.00 -12.83
N VAL A 106 -1.81 -1.51 -12.55
CA VAL A 106 -2.08 -2.97 -12.58
C VAL A 106 -2.01 -3.51 -14.01
N ALA A 107 -2.55 -2.78 -15.00
CA ALA A 107 -2.47 -3.19 -16.41
C ALA A 107 -1.02 -3.24 -16.89
N ALA A 108 -0.23 -2.20 -16.61
CA ALA A 108 1.19 -2.18 -16.96
C ALA A 108 1.97 -3.32 -16.30
N PHE A 109 1.69 -3.57 -15.01
CA PHE A 109 2.31 -4.68 -14.28
C PHE A 109 1.92 -6.04 -14.85
N ALA A 110 0.65 -6.26 -15.19
CA ALA A 110 0.18 -7.52 -15.77
C ALA A 110 0.86 -7.80 -17.13
N VAL A 111 0.98 -6.79 -17.99
CA VAL A 111 1.71 -6.91 -19.28
C VAL A 111 3.18 -7.25 -19.04
N LYS A 112 3.85 -6.56 -18.11
CA LYS A 112 5.24 -6.86 -17.75
C LYS A 112 5.38 -8.31 -17.26
N LYS A 113 4.51 -8.77 -16.36
CA LYS A 113 4.53 -10.14 -15.83
C LYS A 113 4.27 -11.21 -16.89
N ALA A 114 3.39 -10.95 -17.86
CA ALA A 114 3.12 -11.88 -18.96
C ALA A 114 4.33 -12.08 -19.89
N GLN A 115 5.27 -11.13 -19.91
CA GLN A 115 6.50 -11.19 -20.71
C GLN A 115 7.68 -11.80 -19.93
N GLU A 116 7.59 -11.93 -18.61
CA GLU A 116 8.62 -12.55 -17.80
C GLU A 116 8.59 -14.08 -17.94
N PRO A 117 9.73 -14.78 -17.97
CA PRO A 117 9.75 -16.22 -17.94
C PRO A 117 9.17 -16.71 -16.60
N PRO A 118 8.48 -17.88 -16.57
CA PRO A 118 7.99 -18.46 -15.34
C PRO A 118 9.13 -18.64 -14.34
N ALA A 119 8.99 -18.03 -13.17
CA ALA A 119 9.92 -18.20 -12.06
C ALA A 119 9.29 -19.10 -10.98
N PRO A 120 10.05 -19.98 -10.35
CA PRO A 120 9.55 -20.74 -9.21
C PRO A 120 9.13 -19.77 -8.09
N PRO A 121 8.06 -20.11 -7.33
CA PRO A 121 7.61 -19.26 -6.23
C PRO A 121 8.72 -19.11 -5.19
N ALA A 122 9.12 -17.86 -4.94
CA ALA A 122 10.07 -17.55 -3.89
C ALA A 122 9.32 -17.22 -2.60
N TYR A 123 9.36 -18.11 -1.62
CA TYR A 123 8.82 -17.85 -0.28
C TYR A 123 9.79 -16.95 0.49
N ARG A 124 9.72 -15.64 0.22
CA ARG A 124 10.69 -14.66 0.75
C ARG A 124 10.67 -14.54 2.27
N TRP A 125 9.51 -14.75 2.90
CA TRP A 125 9.40 -14.71 4.35
C TRP A 125 10.22 -15.81 5.06
N SER A 126 10.42 -16.97 4.45
CA SER A 126 11.24 -18.03 5.03
C SER A 126 12.71 -17.65 5.11
N ALA A 127 13.23 -16.85 4.18
CA ALA A 127 14.57 -16.32 4.21
C ALA A 127 14.76 -15.29 5.35
N MET A 128 13.71 -14.52 5.67
CA MET A 128 13.73 -13.55 6.76
C MET A 128 13.70 -14.20 8.15
N LEU A 129 13.09 -15.38 8.26
CA LEU A 129 13.01 -16.13 9.53
C LEU A 129 14.24 -17.03 9.80
N GLY A 130 15.30 -16.90 9.00
CA GLY A 130 16.53 -17.66 9.18
C GLY A 130 16.40 -19.15 8.85
N GLY A 131 15.36 -19.56 8.15
CA GLY A 131 15.08 -20.94 7.75
C GLY A 131 15.78 -21.40 6.46
N GLY A 132 16.86 -20.76 6.06
CA GLY A 132 17.67 -21.16 4.92
C GLY A 132 18.67 -22.25 5.31
N LYS A 133 18.35 -23.52 5.11
CA LYS A 133 19.31 -24.58 4.77
C LYS A 133 18.88 -25.15 3.44
#